data_ae0fecb55511ee5cd53613d5da5c8d19
#
_entry.id   ae0fecb55511ee5cd53613d5da5c8d19
#
_cell.length_a   1.000
_cell.length_b   1.000
_cell.length_c   1.000
_cell.angle_alpha   90.00
_cell.angle_beta   90.00
_cell.angle_gamma   90.00
#
_symmetry.space_group_name_H-M   'P 1'
#
loop_
_entity.id
_entity.type
_entity.pdbx_description
1 polymer ?
#
loop_
_entity_poly.entity_id
_entity_poly.type
_entity_poly.pdbx_seq_one_letter_code
_entity_poly.pdbx_strand_id
1 'polypeptide(L)'
;RKRGKKLGFCQCITPDHMHASMGMSSMQLGLHVYGQKPLAHDVFEVRRLTEYARENKLVTQMGIQIHSSKEYRTAVKLVHDGVIGKIVEAHSFSNKRWGDSNPKPDKKDPVPKGLDWDAWVGPAPYTDYIKGHYHPGQWRKRLDYGTGTFGDMGCHIYDPTFKALGLTYPISLRSEGPKPNQDNWGFDAVIHYTFPGNQYSKNKTLPVTWYDGASKPPSDILALLEGQKTPGQGSIVVGTKGTMLIPHVGTPKLFSSKKFKDFKIEMVE
;
A
#
# COMPACT_ATOMS: atom_id res chain seq x y z
N ARG A 1 -5.22 34.10 -2.25
CA ARG A 1 -3.97 34.91 -2.48
C ARG A 1 -4.01 36.23 -1.68
N LYS A 2 -4.04 36.19 -0.36
CA LYS A 2 -3.84 37.36 0.46
C LYS A 2 -2.34 37.50 0.73
N ARG A 3 -1.71 38.62 0.36
CA ARG A 3 -0.33 39.08 0.65
C ARG A 3 0.76 38.86 -0.40
N GLY A 4 0.48 38.79 -1.69
CA GLY A 4 1.54 38.93 -2.71
C GLY A 4 2.66 37.87 -2.73
N LYS A 5 2.63 36.89 -1.84
CA LYS A 5 3.59 35.77 -1.82
C LYS A 5 3.09 34.67 -2.75
N LYS A 6 3.97 34.24 -3.66
CA LYS A 6 3.73 33.14 -4.58
C LYS A 6 3.85 31.81 -3.81
N LEU A 7 2.81 30.97 -3.81
CA LEU A 7 2.91 29.60 -3.29
C LEU A 7 3.79 28.77 -4.22
N GLY A 8 4.66 27.93 -3.68
CA GLY A 8 5.52 27.04 -4.46
C GLY A 8 4.97 25.62 -4.57
N PHE A 9 4.30 25.13 -3.54
CA PHE A 9 3.75 23.78 -3.51
C PHE A 9 2.49 23.69 -2.64
N CYS A 10 1.75 22.60 -2.82
CA CYS A 10 0.60 22.20 -2.00
C CYS A 10 0.88 20.83 -1.37
N GLN A 11 0.47 20.66 -0.11
CA GLN A 11 0.48 19.38 0.58
C GLN A 11 -0.96 18.91 0.79
N CYS A 12 -1.31 17.75 0.19
CA CYS A 12 -2.64 17.14 0.29
C CYS A 12 -2.62 16.03 1.34
N ILE A 13 -3.31 16.25 2.46
CA ILE A 13 -3.38 15.29 3.60
C ILE A 13 -4.84 15.16 4.02
N THR A 14 -5.59 14.33 3.34
CA THR A 14 -7.03 14.13 3.50
C THR A 14 -7.36 12.64 3.42
N PRO A 15 -8.61 12.21 3.57
CA PRO A 15 -9.03 10.87 3.14
C PRO A 15 -8.80 10.63 1.64
N ASP A 16 -8.68 9.37 1.24
CA ASP A 16 -8.20 8.93 -0.08
C ASP A 16 -8.98 9.57 -1.24
N HIS A 17 -10.31 9.63 -1.13
CA HIS A 17 -11.20 10.16 -2.18
C HIS A 17 -10.97 11.64 -2.53
N MET A 18 -10.31 12.39 -1.64
CA MET A 18 -10.01 13.81 -1.87
C MET A 18 -8.66 14.05 -2.54
N HIS A 19 -7.77 13.04 -2.58
CA HIS A 19 -6.39 13.24 -3.02
C HIS A 19 -6.32 13.72 -4.47
N ALA A 20 -7.06 13.08 -5.37
CA ALA A 20 -7.02 13.41 -6.79
C ALA A 20 -7.56 14.81 -7.08
N SER A 21 -8.71 15.17 -6.54
CA SER A 21 -9.33 16.49 -6.76
C SER A 21 -8.45 17.62 -6.22
N MET A 22 -7.91 17.47 -5.01
CA MET A 22 -7.03 18.47 -4.41
C MET A 22 -5.68 18.55 -5.13
N GLY A 23 -5.08 17.40 -5.47
CA GLY A 23 -3.83 17.34 -6.20
C GLY A 23 -3.95 17.96 -7.60
N MET A 24 -4.98 17.60 -8.35
CA MET A 24 -5.24 18.13 -9.68
C MET A 24 -5.49 19.65 -9.66
N SER A 25 -6.36 20.10 -8.76
CA SER A 25 -6.63 21.55 -8.62
C SER A 25 -5.37 22.34 -8.28
N SER A 26 -4.51 21.78 -7.43
CA SER A 26 -3.24 22.41 -7.08
C SER A 26 -2.29 22.48 -8.29
N MET A 27 -2.19 21.39 -9.05
CA MET A 27 -1.35 21.32 -10.25
C MET A 27 -1.84 22.24 -11.35
N GLN A 28 -3.17 22.39 -11.55
CA GLN A 28 -3.77 23.35 -12.47
C GLN A 28 -3.45 24.82 -12.13
N LEU A 29 -3.15 25.10 -10.85
CA LEU A 29 -2.63 26.40 -10.41
C LEU A 29 -1.11 26.54 -10.56
N GLY A 30 -0.46 25.56 -11.18
CA GLY A 30 1.00 25.55 -11.40
C GLY A 30 1.81 25.23 -10.13
N LEU A 31 1.21 24.61 -9.11
CA LEU A 31 1.87 24.25 -7.87
C LEU A 31 2.48 22.83 -7.96
N HIS A 32 3.64 22.64 -7.34
CA HIS A 32 4.14 21.31 -7.03
C HIS A 32 3.27 20.64 -5.97
N VAL A 33 3.21 19.30 -5.93
CA VAL A 33 2.30 18.59 -5.02
C VAL A 33 3.03 17.52 -4.23
N TYR A 34 2.86 17.57 -2.90
CA TYR A 34 3.11 16.44 -2.01
C TYR A 34 1.77 15.82 -1.63
N GLY A 35 1.46 14.67 -2.19
CA GLY A 35 0.19 13.95 -1.93
C GLY A 35 0.39 12.84 -0.90
N GLN A 36 -0.53 12.69 0.06
CA GLN A 36 -0.49 11.57 0.99
C GLN A 36 -0.81 10.26 0.26
N LYS A 37 -0.43 9.15 0.85
CA LYS A 37 -0.73 7.79 0.36
C LYS A 37 -2.18 7.38 0.74
N PRO A 38 -2.85 6.54 -0.04
CA PRO A 38 -2.52 6.19 -1.43
C PRO A 38 -2.61 7.42 -2.35
N LEU A 39 -2.01 7.37 -3.53
CA LEU A 39 -1.91 8.56 -4.40
C LEU A 39 -3.28 9.13 -4.78
N ALA A 40 -4.24 8.25 -5.05
CA ALA A 40 -5.62 8.60 -5.34
C ALA A 40 -6.53 7.40 -5.03
N HIS A 41 -7.83 7.56 -5.27
CA HIS A 41 -8.84 6.59 -4.93
C HIS A 41 -9.01 5.48 -5.98
N ASP A 42 -8.72 5.78 -7.24
CA ASP A 42 -8.79 4.80 -8.33
C ASP A 42 -7.65 4.94 -9.37
N VAL A 43 -7.59 3.98 -10.30
CA VAL A 43 -6.53 3.92 -11.32
C VAL A 43 -6.63 5.07 -12.33
N PHE A 44 -7.83 5.51 -12.68
CA PHE A 44 -8.03 6.63 -13.60
C PHE A 44 -7.47 7.92 -13.00
N GLU A 45 -7.78 8.20 -11.76
CA GLU A 45 -7.28 9.36 -11.02
C GLU A 45 -5.74 9.36 -10.95
N VAL A 46 -5.15 8.21 -10.57
CA VAL A 46 -3.67 8.04 -10.54
C VAL A 46 -3.06 8.34 -11.89
N ARG A 47 -3.65 7.83 -12.96
CA ARG A 47 -3.17 8.04 -14.33
C ARG A 47 -3.22 9.52 -14.70
N ARG A 48 -4.34 10.16 -14.46
CA ARG A 48 -4.54 11.59 -14.79
C ARG A 48 -3.60 12.50 -14.03
N LEU A 49 -3.39 12.26 -12.72
CA LEU A 49 -2.41 13.01 -11.92
C LEU A 49 -0.98 12.86 -12.48
N THR A 50 -0.61 11.62 -12.81
CA THR A 50 0.74 11.30 -13.33
C THR A 50 0.99 11.96 -14.67
N GLU A 51 0.04 11.87 -15.60
CA GLU A 51 0.13 12.47 -16.94
C GLU A 51 0.21 13.98 -16.84
N TYR A 52 -0.70 14.60 -16.09
CA TYR A 52 -0.75 16.05 -15.93
C TYR A 52 0.54 16.62 -15.32
N ALA A 53 1.07 15.96 -14.28
CA ALA A 53 2.33 16.37 -13.66
C ALA A 53 3.49 16.34 -14.65
N ARG A 54 3.59 15.28 -15.47
CA ARG A 54 4.62 15.11 -16.48
C ARG A 54 4.51 16.16 -17.59
N GLU A 55 3.32 16.36 -18.15
CA GLU A 55 3.05 17.33 -19.23
C GLU A 55 3.37 18.76 -18.81
N ASN A 56 3.08 19.11 -17.57
CA ASN A 56 3.30 20.46 -17.03
C ASN A 56 4.63 20.61 -16.27
N LYS A 57 5.51 19.58 -16.30
CA LYS A 57 6.83 19.58 -15.65
C LYS A 57 6.75 19.92 -14.15
N LEU A 58 5.72 19.44 -13.47
CA LEU A 58 5.52 19.65 -12.05
C LEU A 58 6.24 18.57 -11.24
N VAL A 59 6.85 18.99 -10.13
CA VAL A 59 7.44 18.06 -9.18
C VAL A 59 6.35 17.53 -8.26
N THR A 60 6.27 16.21 -8.17
CA THR A 60 5.31 15.53 -7.32
C THR A 60 5.99 14.47 -6.45
N GLN A 61 5.47 14.28 -5.24
CA GLN A 61 5.95 13.29 -4.28
C GLN A 61 4.75 12.64 -3.60
N MET A 62 4.73 11.30 -3.54
CA MET A 62 3.79 10.58 -2.71
C MET A 62 4.38 10.32 -1.32
N GLY A 63 3.57 10.54 -0.27
CA GLY A 63 3.97 10.43 1.13
C GLY A 63 4.03 8.99 1.64
N ILE A 64 4.96 8.18 1.17
CA ILE A 64 5.23 6.84 1.69
C ILE A 64 6.43 6.89 2.63
N GLN A 65 6.18 7.03 3.93
CA GLN A 65 7.26 7.17 4.92
C GLN A 65 8.18 5.93 4.98
N ILE A 66 7.63 4.72 4.81
CA ILE A 66 8.41 3.49 4.88
C ILE A 66 9.45 3.40 3.77
N HIS A 67 9.19 3.99 2.61
CA HIS A 67 10.10 4.02 1.47
C HIS A 67 11.46 4.67 1.80
N SER A 68 11.49 5.57 2.80
CA SER A 68 12.69 6.26 3.24
C SER A 68 13.43 5.53 4.38
N SER A 69 12.87 4.44 4.94
CA SER A 69 13.50 3.75 6.06
C SER A 69 14.76 3.01 5.63
N LYS A 70 15.76 2.99 6.50
CA LYS A 70 17.01 2.26 6.23
C LYS A 70 16.78 0.74 6.20
N GLU A 71 15.82 0.23 6.97
CA GLU A 71 15.44 -1.19 7.00
C GLU A 71 14.89 -1.62 5.64
N TYR A 72 14.00 -0.81 5.05
CA TYR A 72 13.48 -1.01 3.71
C TYR A 72 14.61 -1.01 2.67
N ARG A 73 15.46 0.02 2.67
CA ARG A 73 16.58 0.14 1.72
C ARG A 73 17.56 -1.02 1.87
N THR A 74 17.77 -1.49 3.09
CA THR A 74 18.59 -2.67 3.37
C THR A 74 17.96 -3.94 2.78
N ALA A 75 16.64 -4.15 2.94
CA ALA A 75 15.97 -5.30 2.35
C ALA A 75 16.10 -5.30 0.81
N VAL A 76 15.91 -4.14 0.17
CA VAL A 76 16.10 -3.97 -1.27
C VAL A 76 17.54 -4.32 -1.68
N LYS A 77 18.53 -3.78 -0.96
CA LYS A 77 19.94 -4.06 -1.24
C LYS A 77 20.27 -5.55 -1.12
N LEU A 78 19.80 -6.23 -0.08
CA LEU A 78 20.05 -7.67 0.10
C LEU A 78 19.53 -8.52 -1.07
N VAL A 79 18.39 -8.15 -1.65
CA VAL A 79 17.87 -8.82 -2.87
C VAL A 79 18.74 -8.49 -4.07
N HIS A 80 19.08 -7.23 -4.29
CA HIS A 80 19.90 -6.79 -5.42
C HIS A 80 21.30 -7.37 -5.40
N ASP A 81 21.89 -7.54 -4.23
CA ASP A 81 23.19 -8.22 -4.03
C ASP A 81 23.09 -9.75 -4.18
N GLY A 82 21.88 -10.29 -4.34
CA GLY A 82 21.66 -11.73 -4.54
C GLY A 82 21.94 -12.59 -3.30
N VAL A 83 21.84 -12.01 -2.10
CA VAL A 83 22.11 -12.71 -0.83
C VAL A 83 21.26 -13.96 -0.69
N ILE A 84 19.95 -13.88 -0.99
CA ILE A 84 19.03 -15.02 -0.98
C ILE A 84 18.93 -15.72 -2.35
N GLY A 85 19.78 -15.35 -3.30
CA GLY A 85 19.79 -15.89 -4.66
C GLY A 85 18.71 -15.32 -5.55
N LYS A 86 18.33 -16.05 -6.62
CA LYS A 86 17.23 -15.67 -7.52
C LYS A 86 15.90 -15.90 -6.84
N ILE A 87 14.98 -14.96 -6.99
CA ILE A 87 13.68 -15.00 -6.32
C ILE A 87 12.74 -15.96 -7.04
N VAL A 88 12.05 -16.78 -6.26
CA VAL A 88 11.08 -17.79 -6.70
C VAL A 88 9.66 -17.26 -6.61
N GLU A 89 9.35 -16.65 -5.47
CA GLU A 89 8.03 -16.08 -5.14
C GLU A 89 8.11 -15.12 -3.97
N ALA A 90 7.03 -14.34 -3.74
CA ALA A 90 6.92 -13.48 -2.59
C ALA A 90 5.49 -13.42 -2.04
N HIS A 91 5.37 -13.24 -0.73
CA HIS A 91 4.12 -13.22 0.02
C HIS A 91 4.09 -12.02 0.94
N SER A 92 3.20 -11.06 0.68
CA SER A 92 3.01 -9.85 1.49
C SER A 92 1.71 -9.95 2.27
N PHE A 93 1.70 -9.54 3.54
CA PHE A 93 0.53 -9.75 4.40
C PHE A 93 0.33 -8.63 5.42
N SER A 94 -0.95 -8.38 5.74
CA SER A 94 -1.38 -7.43 6.78
C SER A 94 -2.54 -7.97 7.57
N ASN A 95 -2.48 -7.90 8.90
CA ASN A 95 -3.59 -8.27 9.77
C ASN A 95 -4.67 -7.18 9.90
N LYS A 96 -4.57 -6.08 9.15
CA LYS A 96 -5.59 -5.03 9.12
C LYS A 96 -6.84 -5.54 8.41
N ARG A 97 -7.99 -5.00 8.80
CA ARG A 97 -9.33 -5.35 8.27
C ARG A 97 -10.13 -4.08 7.98
N TRP A 98 -9.69 -3.34 6.94
CA TRP A 98 -10.42 -2.18 6.45
C TRP A 98 -11.49 -2.60 5.45
N GLY A 99 -12.49 -3.28 5.96
CA GLY A 99 -13.70 -3.72 5.27
C GLY A 99 -14.84 -3.92 6.27
N ASP A 100 -16.03 -4.16 5.76
CA ASP A 100 -17.23 -4.38 6.57
C ASP A 100 -18.22 -5.27 5.82
N SER A 101 -18.67 -6.35 6.43
CA SER A 101 -19.68 -7.23 5.84
C SER A 101 -21.11 -6.72 6.04
N ASN A 102 -21.29 -5.80 7.00
CA ASN A 102 -22.61 -5.22 7.27
C ASN A 102 -22.96 -4.13 6.25
N PRO A 103 -24.23 -3.97 5.87
CA PRO A 103 -24.65 -2.84 5.06
C PRO A 103 -24.50 -1.51 5.85
N LYS A 104 -24.55 -0.40 5.13
CA LYS A 104 -24.61 0.92 5.76
C LYS A 104 -25.87 0.99 6.66
N PRO A 105 -25.74 1.45 7.93
CA PRO A 105 -26.90 1.64 8.79
C PRO A 105 -27.92 2.62 8.19
N ASP A 106 -29.19 2.26 8.25
CA ASP A 106 -30.29 3.16 7.85
C ASP A 106 -30.60 4.13 9.01
N LYS A 107 -29.75 5.12 9.17
CA LYS A 107 -29.91 6.19 10.16
C LYS A 107 -29.18 7.45 9.75
N LYS A 108 -29.55 8.55 10.42
CA LYS A 108 -28.93 9.85 10.32
C LYS A 108 -28.65 10.39 11.72
N ASP A 109 -27.41 10.79 11.95
CA ASP A 109 -27.01 11.44 13.20
C ASP A 109 -26.72 12.93 12.96
N PRO A 110 -26.84 13.79 14.01
CA PRO A 110 -26.47 15.19 13.88
C PRO A 110 -24.97 15.33 13.60
N VAL A 111 -24.63 16.21 12.66
CA VAL A 111 -23.24 16.54 12.36
C VAL A 111 -22.60 17.22 13.59
N PRO A 112 -21.43 16.76 14.06
CA PRO A 112 -20.74 17.37 15.18
C PRO A 112 -20.44 18.86 14.94
N LYS A 113 -20.56 19.67 15.99
CA LYS A 113 -20.20 21.09 15.91
C LYS A 113 -18.73 21.24 15.45
N GLY A 114 -18.52 22.05 14.42
CA GLY A 114 -17.19 22.32 13.85
C GLY A 114 -16.74 21.36 12.76
N LEU A 115 -17.54 20.35 12.40
CA LEU A 115 -17.33 19.52 11.22
C LEU A 115 -18.18 20.07 10.06
N ASP A 116 -17.53 20.51 8.99
CA ASP A 116 -18.19 20.78 7.71
C ASP A 116 -18.33 19.45 6.97
N TRP A 117 -19.53 18.85 7.07
CA TRP A 117 -19.78 17.52 6.53
C TRP A 117 -19.83 17.52 5.01
N ASP A 118 -20.37 18.57 4.40
CA ASP A 118 -20.42 18.71 2.94
C ASP A 118 -19.01 18.80 2.35
N ALA A 119 -18.16 19.65 2.92
CA ALA A 119 -16.75 19.75 2.54
C ALA A 119 -15.98 18.45 2.80
N TRP A 120 -16.33 17.67 3.84
CA TRP A 120 -15.72 16.39 4.12
C TRP A 120 -16.12 15.31 3.11
N VAL A 121 -17.40 15.26 2.70
CA VAL A 121 -17.90 14.37 1.65
C VAL A 121 -17.24 14.69 0.29
N GLY A 122 -17.05 15.98 0.00
CA GLY A 122 -16.32 16.44 -1.18
C GLY A 122 -16.87 15.91 -2.50
N PRO A 123 -16.03 15.28 -3.35
CA PRO A 123 -16.46 14.79 -4.67
C PRO A 123 -17.27 13.49 -4.62
N ALA A 124 -17.36 12.81 -3.48
CA ALA A 124 -18.14 11.59 -3.34
C ALA A 124 -19.64 11.87 -3.38
N PRO A 125 -20.49 10.88 -3.71
CA PRO A 125 -21.94 11.03 -3.61
C PRO A 125 -22.34 11.47 -2.19
N TYR A 126 -23.22 12.47 -2.11
CA TYR A 126 -23.67 12.96 -0.81
C TYR A 126 -24.38 11.85 -0.02
N THR A 127 -24.05 11.77 1.27
CA THR A 127 -24.69 10.87 2.22
C THR A 127 -24.87 11.57 3.58
N ASP A 128 -25.88 11.15 4.33
CA ASP A 128 -26.08 11.67 5.69
C ASP A 128 -24.96 11.24 6.64
N TYR A 129 -24.65 12.11 7.58
CA TYR A 129 -23.68 11.80 8.63
C TYR A 129 -24.19 10.70 9.55
N ILE A 130 -23.34 9.71 9.80
CA ILE A 130 -23.58 8.63 10.76
C ILE A 130 -22.40 8.57 11.72
N LYS A 131 -22.66 8.80 13.00
CA LYS A 131 -21.63 8.83 14.05
C LYS A 131 -20.85 7.51 14.10
N GLY A 132 -19.52 7.61 14.00
CA GLY A 132 -18.60 6.47 14.05
C GLY A 132 -18.56 5.60 12.79
N HIS A 133 -19.38 5.88 11.78
CA HIS A 133 -19.39 5.13 10.52
C HIS A 133 -18.31 5.57 9.54
N TYR A 134 -17.98 6.86 9.54
CA TYR A 134 -16.99 7.44 8.63
C TYR A 134 -15.75 7.97 9.38
N HIS A 135 -15.95 9.00 10.18
CA HIS A 135 -14.91 9.69 10.93
C HIS A 135 -14.71 9.07 12.33
N PRO A 136 -13.48 9.02 12.87
CA PRO A 136 -12.25 9.55 12.29
C PRO A 136 -11.52 8.62 11.31
N GLY A 137 -11.74 7.32 11.32
CA GLY A 137 -10.90 6.39 10.57
C GLY A 137 -11.65 5.31 9.80
N GLN A 138 -12.97 5.14 10.07
CA GLN A 138 -13.78 4.06 9.49
C GLN A 138 -14.10 4.26 8.00
N TRP A 139 -13.88 5.48 7.48
CA TRP A 139 -14.00 5.81 6.07
C TRP A 139 -13.14 4.90 5.17
N ARG A 140 -12.02 4.36 5.69
CA ARG A 140 -11.16 3.41 4.97
C ARG A 140 -11.88 2.16 4.51
N LYS A 141 -12.95 1.79 5.21
CA LYS A 141 -13.79 0.63 4.89
C LYS A 141 -14.80 0.91 3.78
N ARG A 142 -15.12 2.19 3.50
CA ARG A 142 -16.22 2.61 2.63
C ARG A 142 -15.73 2.76 1.19
N LEU A 143 -16.51 2.21 0.24
CA LEU A 143 -16.15 2.25 -1.18
C LEU A 143 -15.99 3.68 -1.71
N ASP A 144 -16.83 4.61 -1.25
CA ASP A 144 -16.80 5.99 -1.72
C ASP A 144 -15.65 6.85 -1.16
N TYR A 145 -15.00 6.40 -0.08
CA TYR A 145 -14.07 7.25 0.67
C TYR A 145 -12.68 6.66 0.84
N GLY A 146 -12.53 5.36 0.88
CA GLY A 146 -11.28 4.67 1.15
C GLY A 146 -10.99 3.56 0.15
N THR A 147 -9.81 2.98 0.29
CA THR A 147 -9.27 1.97 -0.65
C THR A 147 -9.12 0.58 -0.01
N GLY A 148 -9.82 0.34 1.12
CA GLY A 148 -9.76 -0.94 1.81
C GLY A 148 -8.38 -1.26 2.39
N THR A 149 -8.19 -2.52 2.78
CA THR A 149 -6.93 -2.93 3.43
C THR A 149 -5.74 -2.88 2.47
N PHE A 150 -5.92 -3.35 1.24
CA PHE A 150 -4.81 -3.37 0.30
C PHE A 150 -4.36 -1.96 -0.10
N GLY A 151 -5.30 -1.06 -0.40
CA GLY A 151 -4.96 0.32 -0.75
C GLY A 151 -4.31 1.09 0.41
N ASP A 152 -4.83 0.92 1.63
CA ASP A 152 -4.26 1.59 2.81
C ASP A 152 -2.88 1.04 3.20
N MET A 153 -2.65 -0.28 3.13
CA MET A 153 -1.46 -0.95 3.65
C MET A 153 -0.47 -1.45 2.58
N GLY A 154 -0.92 -1.69 1.36
CA GLY A 154 -0.05 -2.17 0.28
C GLY A 154 1.10 -1.21 -0.02
N CYS A 155 0.85 0.08 -0.01
CA CYS A 155 1.87 1.11 -0.18
C CYS A 155 2.98 1.09 0.90
N HIS A 156 2.78 0.40 2.02
CA HIS A 156 3.78 0.23 3.07
C HIS A 156 4.45 -1.15 3.05
N ILE A 157 3.67 -2.19 2.74
CA ILE A 157 4.09 -3.58 2.92
C ILE A 157 4.45 -4.24 1.59
N TYR A 158 3.67 -3.96 0.54
CA TYR A 158 3.93 -4.48 -0.80
C TYR A 158 5.03 -3.69 -1.52
N ASP A 159 5.18 -2.40 -1.22
CA ASP A 159 6.17 -1.50 -1.84
C ASP A 159 7.62 -1.99 -1.66
N PRO A 160 8.11 -2.42 -0.45
CA PRO A 160 9.45 -2.98 -0.34
C PRO A 160 9.69 -4.19 -1.26
N THR A 161 8.69 -5.08 -1.35
CA THR A 161 8.72 -6.23 -2.24
C THR A 161 8.71 -5.79 -3.70
N PHE A 162 7.82 -4.86 -4.06
CA PHE A 162 7.72 -4.32 -5.41
C PHE A 162 9.04 -3.75 -5.91
N LYS A 163 9.69 -2.92 -5.08
CA LYS A 163 10.98 -2.31 -5.41
C LYS A 163 12.13 -3.32 -5.41
N ALA A 164 12.22 -4.18 -4.40
CA ALA A 164 13.29 -5.16 -4.29
C ALA A 164 13.29 -6.14 -5.46
N LEU A 165 12.11 -6.54 -5.92
CA LEU A 165 11.96 -7.48 -7.04
C LEU A 165 11.95 -6.78 -8.41
N GLY A 166 12.04 -5.45 -8.46
CA GLY A 166 12.01 -4.69 -9.72
C GLY A 166 10.72 -4.93 -10.50
N LEU A 167 9.58 -5.01 -9.81
CA LEU A 167 8.29 -5.28 -10.43
C LEU A 167 7.83 -4.10 -11.29
N THR A 168 7.00 -4.39 -12.29
CA THR A 168 6.42 -3.40 -13.18
C THR A 168 4.89 -3.56 -13.19
N TYR A 169 4.33 -4.07 -14.26
CA TYR A 169 2.89 -4.38 -14.37
C TYR A 169 2.68 -5.91 -14.33
N PRO A 170 1.62 -6.38 -13.71
CA PRO A 170 1.33 -7.81 -13.67
C PRO A 170 0.79 -8.30 -15.04
N ILE A 171 1.15 -9.52 -15.40
CA ILE A 171 0.58 -10.24 -16.54
C ILE A 171 -0.87 -10.63 -16.24
N SER A 172 -1.12 -11.04 -15.00
CA SER A 172 -2.45 -11.37 -14.51
C SER A 172 -2.57 -11.10 -13.02
N LEU A 173 -3.80 -10.88 -12.58
CA LEU A 173 -4.16 -10.81 -11.18
C LEU A 173 -5.50 -11.52 -10.93
N ARG A 174 -5.65 -12.11 -9.77
CA ARG A 174 -6.89 -12.76 -9.31
C ARG A 174 -7.08 -12.51 -7.83
N SER A 175 -8.25 -12.09 -7.43
CA SER A 175 -8.61 -11.92 -6.02
C SER A 175 -9.54 -13.03 -5.56
N GLU A 176 -9.30 -13.52 -4.36
CA GLU A 176 -10.13 -14.46 -3.63
C GLU A 176 -10.55 -13.83 -2.30
N GLY A 177 -11.62 -14.36 -1.72
CA GLY A 177 -12.19 -13.89 -0.46
C GLY A 177 -13.54 -13.22 -0.62
N PRO A 178 -14.12 -12.68 0.46
CA PRO A 178 -15.42 -12.02 0.43
C PRO A 178 -15.44 -10.84 -0.54
N LYS A 179 -16.48 -10.79 -1.36
CA LYS A 179 -16.69 -9.65 -2.28
C LYS A 179 -17.04 -8.39 -1.48
N PRO A 180 -16.73 -7.21 -1.99
CA PRO A 180 -17.31 -5.96 -1.52
C PRO A 180 -18.84 -6.03 -1.56
N ASN A 181 -19.50 -5.38 -0.60
CA ASN A 181 -20.93 -5.13 -0.72
C ASN A 181 -21.17 -3.76 -1.38
N GLN A 182 -22.41 -3.26 -1.37
CA GLN A 182 -22.77 -1.99 -2.01
C GLN A 182 -22.03 -0.78 -1.41
N ASP A 183 -21.68 -0.82 -0.12
CA ASP A 183 -21.16 0.33 0.62
C ASP A 183 -19.69 0.16 1.04
N ASN A 184 -19.23 -1.09 1.13
CA ASN A 184 -18.01 -1.39 1.87
C ASN A 184 -17.08 -2.35 1.13
N TRP A 185 -15.79 -2.16 1.32
CA TRP A 185 -14.76 -3.10 0.92
C TRP A 185 -14.92 -4.44 1.64
N GLY A 186 -14.55 -5.53 0.95
CA GLY A 186 -14.30 -6.82 1.58
C GLY A 186 -13.04 -6.81 2.43
N PHE A 187 -12.82 -7.87 3.20
CA PHE A 187 -11.62 -8.12 3.99
C PHE A 187 -11.31 -9.62 3.95
N ASP A 188 -10.18 -10.03 4.52
CA ASP A 188 -9.67 -11.40 4.45
C ASP A 188 -9.40 -11.85 2.99
N ALA A 189 -8.96 -10.91 2.16
CA ALA A 189 -8.65 -11.16 0.76
C ALA A 189 -7.31 -11.89 0.58
N VAL A 190 -7.24 -12.68 -0.50
CA VAL A 190 -5.99 -13.20 -1.07
C VAL A 190 -5.90 -12.71 -2.52
N ILE A 191 -4.84 -11.98 -2.86
CA ILE A 191 -4.67 -11.45 -4.22
C ILE A 191 -3.40 -12.05 -4.82
N HIS A 192 -3.58 -12.84 -5.86
CA HIS A 192 -2.50 -13.48 -6.61
C HIS A 192 -2.11 -12.62 -7.80
N TYR A 193 -0.86 -12.26 -7.86
CA TYR A 193 -0.26 -11.56 -9.00
C TYR A 193 0.73 -12.48 -9.71
N THR A 194 0.76 -12.42 -11.02
CA THR A 194 1.84 -12.98 -11.84
C THR A 194 2.53 -11.83 -12.56
N PHE A 195 3.78 -11.59 -12.25
CA PHE A 195 4.61 -10.58 -12.92
C PHE A 195 5.52 -11.21 -13.97
N PRO A 196 5.99 -10.44 -14.98
CA PRO A 196 7.11 -10.86 -15.80
C PRO A 196 8.34 -11.11 -14.94
N GLY A 197 9.06 -12.17 -15.23
CA GLY A 197 10.38 -12.39 -14.64
C GLY A 197 11.40 -11.38 -15.15
N ASN A 198 12.40 -11.13 -14.32
CA ASN A 198 13.47 -10.19 -14.61
C ASN A 198 14.82 -10.66 -14.07
N GLN A 199 15.81 -9.77 -14.01
CA GLN A 199 17.15 -10.07 -13.53
C GLN A 199 17.24 -10.62 -12.10
N TYR A 200 16.22 -10.39 -11.26
CA TYR A 200 16.18 -10.87 -9.88
C TYR A 200 15.43 -12.21 -9.75
N SER A 201 14.59 -12.57 -10.69
CA SER A 201 13.75 -13.77 -10.62
C SER A 201 14.47 -15.02 -11.17
N LYS A 202 14.08 -16.19 -10.67
CA LYS A 202 14.53 -17.50 -11.16
C LYS A 202 13.87 -17.87 -12.48
N ASN A 203 12.56 -17.60 -12.58
CA ASN A 203 11.72 -18.06 -13.69
C ASN A 203 11.32 -16.90 -14.61
N LYS A 204 10.73 -17.24 -15.76
CA LYS A 204 10.18 -16.25 -16.72
C LYS A 204 8.97 -15.49 -16.17
N THR A 205 8.36 -16.00 -15.12
CA THR A 205 7.28 -15.34 -14.38
C THR A 205 7.58 -15.37 -12.89
N LEU A 206 7.07 -14.38 -12.16
CA LEU A 206 7.28 -14.23 -10.72
C LEU A 206 5.92 -14.09 -10.02
N PRO A 207 5.49 -15.13 -9.26
CA PRO A 207 4.29 -15.04 -8.45
C PRO A 207 4.53 -14.18 -7.20
N VAL A 208 3.59 -13.28 -6.93
CA VAL A 208 3.54 -12.48 -5.72
C VAL A 208 2.12 -12.47 -5.19
N THR A 209 1.94 -12.83 -3.92
CA THR A 209 0.61 -12.94 -3.31
C THR A 209 0.47 -11.99 -2.13
N TRP A 210 -0.65 -11.28 -2.09
CA TRP A 210 -1.08 -10.46 -0.95
C TRP A 210 -2.12 -11.21 -0.12
N TYR A 211 -2.04 -11.03 1.21
CA TYR A 211 -3.00 -11.56 2.18
C TYR A 211 -3.40 -10.45 3.14
N ASP A 212 -4.68 -10.35 3.48
CA ASP A 212 -5.10 -9.43 4.53
C ASP A 212 -6.07 -10.06 5.54
N GLY A 213 -6.27 -9.33 6.64
CA GLY A 213 -7.16 -9.72 7.72
C GLY A 213 -6.75 -11.02 8.40
N ALA A 214 -7.59 -12.05 8.29
CA ALA A 214 -7.34 -13.38 8.81
C ALA A 214 -6.56 -14.28 7.83
N SER A 215 -6.53 -13.93 6.54
CA SER A 215 -5.79 -14.67 5.52
C SER A 215 -4.28 -14.57 5.76
N LYS A 216 -3.57 -15.67 5.51
CA LYS A 216 -2.13 -15.79 5.78
C LYS A 216 -1.43 -16.53 4.66
N PRO A 217 -0.10 -16.35 4.50
CA PRO A 217 0.69 -17.23 3.66
C PRO A 217 0.51 -18.71 4.01
N PRO A 218 0.61 -19.64 3.04
CA PRO A 218 0.52 -21.06 3.25
C PRO A 218 1.50 -21.61 4.28
N SER A 219 1.17 -22.74 4.89
CA SER A 219 1.98 -23.33 5.98
C SER A 219 3.39 -23.74 5.57
N ASP A 220 3.58 -24.18 4.33
CA ASP A 220 4.89 -24.49 3.75
C ASP A 220 5.78 -23.25 3.61
N ILE A 221 5.20 -22.11 3.22
CA ILE A 221 5.89 -20.81 3.20
C ILE A 221 6.25 -20.35 4.60
N LEU A 222 5.32 -20.49 5.55
CA LEU A 222 5.57 -20.13 6.96
C LEU A 222 6.65 -21.03 7.59
N ALA A 223 6.74 -22.30 7.20
CA ALA A 223 7.77 -23.23 7.66
C ALA A 223 9.20 -22.79 7.27
N LEU A 224 9.35 -22.04 6.15
CA LEU A 224 10.64 -21.49 5.73
C LEU A 224 11.24 -20.48 6.73
N LEU A 225 10.44 -20.00 7.67
CA LEU A 225 10.88 -19.10 8.75
C LEU A 225 11.40 -19.84 9.99
N GLU A 226 11.64 -21.14 9.90
CA GLU A 226 12.30 -21.97 10.94
C GLU A 226 11.72 -21.76 12.34
N GLY A 227 10.39 -21.69 12.46
CA GLY A 227 9.69 -21.49 13.74
C GLY A 227 9.61 -20.03 14.21
N GLN A 228 10.20 -19.08 13.49
CA GLN A 228 10.06 -17.65 13.81
C GLN A 228 8.60 -17.23 13.64
N LYS A 229 8.03 -16.64 14.69
CA LYS A 229 6.70 -16.04 14.64
C LYS A 229 6.68 -14.88 13.63
N THR A 230 5.72 -14.91 12.72
CA THR A 230 5.49 -13.80 11.79
C THR A 230 5.00 -12.56 12.53
N PRO A 231 5.43 -11.35 12.13
CA PRO A 231 4.78 -10.12 12.57
C PRO A 231 3.34 -10.05 12.04
N GLY A 232 2.53 -9.13 12.56
CA GLY A 232 1.18 -8.89 12.01
C GLY A 232 1.17 -8.36 10.57
N GLN A 233 2.29 -7.79 10.12
CA GLN A 233 2.44 -7.15 8.81
C GLN A 233 3.88 -7.31 8.31
N GLY A 234 4.03 -7.64 7.04
CA GLY A 234 5.34 -7.81 6.42
C GLY A 234 5.29 -8.59 5.12
N SER A 235 6.47 -8.96 4.63
CA SER A 235 6.61 -9.77 3.41
C SER A 235 7.63 -10.88 3.61
N ILE A 236 7.35 -12.04 3.02
CA ILE A 236 8.27 -13.17 2.92
C ILE A 236 8.72 -13.26 1.46
N VAL A 237 10.01 -13.17 1.22
CA VAL A 237 10.61 -13.29 -0.11
C VAL A 237 11.41 -14.59 -0.17
N VAL A 238 10.99 -15.51 -1.03
CA VAL A 238 11.60 -16.83 -1.17
C VAL A 238 12.60 -16.80 -2.31
N GLY A 239 13.85 -17.07 -2.00
CA GLY A 239 14.94 -17.14 -2.97
C GLY A 239 15.54 -18.54 -3.10
N THR A 240 16.35 -18.77 -4.14
CA THR A 240 17.02 -20.07 -4.40
C THR A 240 18.10 -20.43 -3.39
N LYS A 241 18.53 -19.47 -2.58
CA LYS A 241 19.60 -19.65 -1.59
C LYS A 241 19.13 -19.43 -0.14
N GLY A 242 17.89 -19.01 0.08
CA GLY A 242 17.29 -18.77 1.39
C GLY A 242 16.07 -17.89 1.31
N THR A 243 15.48 -17.61 2.44
CA THR A 243 14.25 -16.82 2.58
C THR A 243 14.52 -15.55 3.38
N MET A 244 13.87 -14.45 3.02
CA MET A 244 13.93 -13.20 3.77
C MET A 244 12.54 -12.80 4.26
N LEU A 245 12.42 -12.50 5.54
CA LEU A 245 11.26 -11.83 6.13
C LEU A 245 11.56 -10.33 6.21
N ILE A 246 10.70 -9.53 5.62
CA ILE A 246 10.72 -8.06 5.68
C ILE A 246 9.54 -7.64 6.57
N PRO A 247 9.74 -7.30 7.86
CA PRO A 247 8.68 -6.75 8.70
C PRO A 247 8.25 -5.38 8.16
N HIS A 248 6.99 -4.99 8.41
CA HIS A 248 6.57 -3.61 8.11
C HIS A 248 7.46 -2.58 8.82
N VAL A 249 7.79 -2.84 10.07
CA VAL A 249 8.74 -2.03 10.86
C VAL A 249 9.78 -2.96 11.46
N GLY A 250 11.05 -2.65 11.24
CA GLY A 250 12.18 -3.40 11.79
C GLY A 250 13.08 -4.02 10.72
N THR A 251 14.20 -4.54 11.18
CA THR A 251 15.27 -5.08 10.34
C THR A 251 14.82 -6.35 9.60
N PRO A 252 15.14 -6.50 8.31
CA PRO A 252 14.92 -7.75 7.59
C PRO A 252 15.67 -8.91 8.26
N LYS A 253 15.09 -10.12 8.17
CA LYS A 253 15.68 -11.34 8.73
C LYS A 253 15.89 -12.37 7.62
N LEU A 254 17.01 -13.07 7.67
CA LEU A 254 17.39 -14.10 6.72
C LEU A 254 17.22 -15.49 7.34
N PHE A 255 16.69 -16.43 6.56
CA PHE A 255 16.45 -17.81 6.95
C PHE A 255 17.10 -18.75 5.95
N SER A 256 17.66 -19.73 6.41
CA SER A 256 18.47 -20.89 6.04
C SER A 256 19.61 -20.93 7.07
N SER A 257 19.32 -21.50 8.23
CA SER A 257 20.18 -21.47 9.43
C SER A 257 21.60 -21.95 9.15
N LYS A 258 21.77 -22.94 8.24
CA LYS A 258 23.11 -23.42 7.83
C LYS A 258 23.92 -22.36 7.05
N LYS A 259 23.26 -21.45 6.35
CA LYS A 259 23.92 -20.51 5.43
C LYS A 259 24.12 -19.13 6.01
N PHE A 260 23.18 -18.65 6.82
CA PHE A 260 23.19 -17.28 7.33
C PHE A 260 23.54 -17.19 8.81
N LYS A 261 24.03 -18.30 9.43
CA LYS A 261 24.38 -18.33 10.86
C LYS A 261 25.29 -17.19 11.28
N ASP A 262 26.29 -16.89 10.47
CA ASP A 262 27.30 -15.86 10.74
C ASP A 262 27.15 -14.62 9.84
N PHE A 263 26.06 -14.54 9.07
CA PHE A 263 25.83 -13.42 8.16
C PHE A 263 25.36 -12.18 8.95
N LYS A 264 26.17 -11.14 8.92
CA LYS A 264 25.81 -9.85 9.51
C LYS A 264 25.16 -8.97 8.46
N ILE A 265 23.93 -8.52 8.74
CA ILE A 265 23.23 -7.55 7.90
C ILE A 265 23.80 -6.16 8.18
N GLU A 266 24.50 -5.61 7.20
CA GLU A 266 24.94 -4.22 7.23
C GLU A 266 23.78 -3.33 6.76
N MET A 267 23.37 -2.41 7.65
CA MET A 267 22.28 -1.48 7.35
C MET A 267 22.74 -0.39 6.39
N VAL A 268 21.90 -0.07 5.41
CA VAL A 268 22.12 1.08 4.53
C VAL A 268 21.88 2.37 5.31
N GLU A 269 22.76 3.33 5.17
CA GLU A 269 22.62 4.66 5.78
C GLU A 269 21.53 5.53 5.15
#